data_b639238cac6798af028f2e7adad640ec
#
_entry.id   b639238cac6798af028f2e7adad640ec
#
_cell.length_a   1.000
_cell.length_b   1.000
_cell.length_c   1.000
_cell.angle_alpha   90.00
_cell.angle_beta   90.00
_cell.angle_gamma   90.00
#
_symmetry.space_group_name_H-M   'P 1'
#
loop_
_entity.id
_entity.type
_entity.pdbx_description
1 polymer ?
#
loop_
_entity_poly.entity_id
_entity_poly.type
_entity_poly.pdbx_seq_one_letter_code
_entity_poly.pdbx_strand_id
1 'polypeptide(L)'
;MIYRCECARLFKLLLVTSAVLAGSAQARDPVAGKAKAGMCATCHGPLGISQLPNAPHLAGQPAIYVAEQLKAYRSGKRANEVMGVIAKPLSDQDIDDLAAWYASIQLTVTEKQ
;
A
#
# COMPACT_ATOMS: atom_id res chain seq x y z
N MET A 1 13.31 -2.02 -74.60
CA MET A 1 12.12 -2.02 -73.76
C MET A 1 12.54 -2.25 -72.31
N ILE A 2 12.54 -1.20 -71.52
CA ILE A 2 13.10 -1.20 -70.16
C ILE A 2 11.91 -0.99 -69.25
N TYR A 3 11.42 -2.05 -68.62
CA TYR A 3 10.48 -1.92 -67.52
C TYR A 3 11.27 -1.77 -66.22
N ARG A 4 11.44 -0.55 -65.75
CA ARG A 4 11.89 -0.24 -64.43
C ARG A 4 10.78 -0.57 -63.44
N CYS A 5 11.01 -1.56 -62.65
CA CYS A 5 10.16 -1.95 -61.54
C CYS A 5 10.28 -0.92 -60.43
N GLU A 6 9.31 -0.01 -60.30
CA GLU A 6 9.16 0.95 -59.21
C GLU A 6 8.48 0.30 -57.99
N CYS A 7 9.09 -0.72 -57.44
CA CYS A 7 8.59 -1.35 -56.20
C CYS A 7 9.26 -0.85 -54.90
N ALA A 8 9.92 0.31 -54.97
CA ALA A 8 10.72 0.79 -53.84
C ALA A 8 10.11 1.93 -52.99
N ARG A 9 8.79 2.15 -53.05
CA ARG A 9 8.18 3.32 -52.39
C ARG A 9 7.06 3.05 -51.39
N LEU A 10 6.79 1.83 -50.96
CA LEU A 10 5.69 1.54 -50.05
C LEU A 10 6.10 0.84 -48.76
N PHE A 11 7.39 0.91 -48.35
CA PHE A 11 7.84 0.41 -47.08
C PHE A 11 8.22 1.56 -46.15
N LYS A 12 7.35 2.60 -46.13
CA LYS A 12 7.47 3.69 -45.16
C LYS A 12 6.38 3.60 -44.10
N LEU A 13 6.84 3.45 -42.87
CA LEU A 13 6.21 3.88 -41.65
C LEU A 13 4.94 3.16 -41.21
N LEU A 14 5.18 2.14 -40.41
CA LEU A 14 4.34 1.88 -39.24
C LEU A 14 5.25 1.57 -38.06
N LEU A 15 6.07 2.55 -37.65
CA LEU A 15 6.62 2.61 -36.31
C LEU A 15 5.46 3.03 -35.40
N VAL A 16 4.65 2.07 -35.04
CA VAL A 16 3.73 2.22 -33.90
C VAL A 16 4.59 2.28 -32.66
N THR A 17 4.85 3.49 -32.20
CA THR A 17 5.41 3.75 -30.87
C THR A 17 4.36 3.33 -29.85
N SER A 18 4.45 2.08 -29.41
CA SER A 18 3.72 1.62 -28.24
C SER A 18 4.31 2.36 -27.03
N ALA A 19 3.70 3.47 -26.66
CA ALA A 19 3.95 4.12 -25.38
C ALA A 19 3.47 3.15 -24.29
N VAL A 20 4.38 2.36 -23.76
CA VAL A 20 4.16 1.57 -22.55
C VAL A 20 3.97 2.59 -21.43
N LEU A 21 2.72 2.85 -21.06
CA LEU A 21 2.37 3.50 -19.80
C LEU A 21 2.83 2.57 -18.68
N ALA A 22 4.09 2.70 -18.27
CA ALA A 22 4.59 2.11 -17.05
C ALA A 22 3.84 2.79 -15.91
N GLY A 23 2.72 2.21 -15.50
CA GLY A 23 2.04 2.59 -14.28
C GLY A 23 3.04 2.39 -13.15
N SER A 24 3.48 3.46 -12.51
CA SER A 24 4.33 3.41 -11.33
C SER A 24 3.58 2.67 -10.24
N ALA A 25 3.85 1.38 -10.07
CA ALA A 25 3.46 0.66 -8.86
C ALA A 25 4.17 1.36 -7.71
N GLN A 26 3.43 2.15 -6.95
CA GLN A 26 3.96 2.87 -5.81
C GLN A 26 4.39 1.85 -4.76
N ALA A 27 5.69 1.82 -4.45
CA ALA A 27 6.24 0.90 -3.46
C ALA A 27 5.68 1.26 -2.07
N ARG A 28 5.43 0.24 -1.28
CA ARG A 28 5.06 0.37 0.14
C ARG A 28 6.28 0.82 0.92
N ASP A 29 6.19 1.98 1.57
CA ASP A 29 7.31 2.59 2.28
C ASP A 29 7.08 2.56 3.80
N PRO A 30 7.79 1.69 4.55
CA PRO A 30 7.66 1.64 6.00
C PRO A 30 8.17 2.92 6.70
N VAL A 31 9.07 3.69 6.09
CA VAL A 31 9.54 4.96 6.66
C VAL A 31 8.45 6.02 6.57
N ALA A 32 7.80 6.13 5.42
CA ALA A 32 6.63 6.98 5.26
C ALA A 32 5.48 6.53 6.18
N GLY A 33 5.26 5.23 6.31
CA GLY A 33 4.28 4.65 7.23
C GLY A 33 4.55 5.00 8.69
N LYS A 34 5.82 4.93 9.12
CA LYS A 34 6.22 5.36 10.47
C LYS A 34 5.88 6.83 10.73
N ALA A 35 6.16 7.69 9.77
CA ALA A 35 5.86 9.12 9.90
C ALA A 35 4.34 9.39 10.04
N LYS A 36 3.50 8.57 9.40
CA LYS A 36 2.03 8.67 9.47
C LYS A 36 1.43 8.02 10.73
N ALA A 37 2.13 7.08 11.34
CA ALA A 37 1.63 6.27 12.46
C ALA A 37 1.38 7.05 13.76
N GLY A 38 1.74 8.34 13.84
CA GLY A 38 1.56 9.16 15.03
C GLY A 38 0.12 9.18 15.53
N MET A 39 -0.87 9.30 14.64
CA MET A 39 -2.30 9.26 15.02
C MET A 39 -2.74 7.88 15.54
N CYS A 40 -2.11 6.82 15.09
CA CYS A 40 -2.41 5.45 15.52
C CYS A 40 -1.82 5.16 16.91
N ALA A 41 -0.68 5.77 17.20
CA ALA A 41 0.09 5.51 18.41
C ALA A 41 -0.66 5.82 19.70
N THR A 42 -1.60 6.77 19.67
CA THR A 42 -2.43 7.16 20.84
C THR A 42 -3.17 5.96 21.43
N CYS A 43 -3.67 5.06 20.60
CA CYS A 43 -4.41 3.88 21.03
C CYS A 43 -3.62 2.58 20.87
N HIS A 44 -2.83 2.48 19.79
CA HIS A 44 -2.11 1.24 19.46
C HIS A 44 -0.66 1.21 19.98
N GLY A 45 -0.21 2.28 20.64
CA GLY A 45 1.17 2.42 21.11
C GLY A 45 2.16 2.88 20.04
N PRO A 46 3.27 3.50 20.42
CA PRO A 46 4.22 4.12 19.47
C PRO A 46 4.91 3.12 18.53
N LEU A 47 5.01 1.86 18.97
CA LEU A 47 5.51 0.74 18.17
C LEU A 47 4.43 -0.29 17.84
N GLY A 48 3.16 0.11 17.91
CA GLY A 48 2.06 -0.80 17.64
C GLY A 48 1.82 -1.86 18.73
N ILE A 49 2.36 -1.65 19.92
CA ILE A 49 2.07 -2.47 21.11
C ILE A 49 1.15 -1.66 22.01
N SER A 50 -0.13 -2.00 21.97
CA SER A 50 -1.17 -1.30 22.72
C SER A 50 -1.09 -1.59 24.22
N GLN A 51 -1.38 -0.58 25.02
CA GLN A 51 -1.63 -0.71 26.46
C GLN A 51 -3.13 -0.64 26.78
N LEU A 52 -3.97 -0.40 25.76
CA LEU A 52 -5.42 -0.32 25.93
C LEU A 52 -6.05 -1.68 25.66
N PRO A 53 -6.96 -2.16 26.52
CA PRO A 53 -7.56 -3.49 26.38
C PRO A 53 -8.50 -3.63 25.15
N ASN A 54 -8.97 -2.51 24.62
CA ASN A 54 -9.89 -2.46 23.48
C ASN A 54 -9.21 -2.07 22.16
N ALA A 55 -7.90 -1.84 22.16
CA ALA A 55 -7.12 -1.58 20.97
C ALA A 55 -6.10 -2.71 20.74
N PRO A 56 -6.13 -3.37 19.58
CA PRO A 56 -5.23 -4.50 19.33
C PRO A 56 -3.79 -4.05 19.11
N HIS A 57 -2.84 -4.97 19.30
CA HIS A 57 -1.48 -4.80 18.82
C HIS A 57 -1.45 -4.81 17.27
N LEU A 58 -0.68 -3.91 16.69
CA LEU A 58 -0.46 -3.81 15.25
C LEU A 58 0.94 -4.28 14.85
N ALA A 59 1.89 -4.24 15.77
CA ALA A 59 3.26 -4.67 15.54
C ALA A 59 3.32 -6.12 15.02
N GLY A 60 4.09 -6.35 13.97
CA GLY A 60 4.29 -7.67 13.38
C GLY A 60 3.08 -8.24 12.63
N GLN A 61 1.98 -7.51 12.52
CA GLN A 61 0.83 -7.95 11.73
C GLN A 61 1.19 -8.01 10.24
N PRO A 62 0.72 -9.01 9.49
CA PRO A 62 0.93 -9.07 8.05
C PRO A 62 0.44 -7.82 7.35
N ALA A 63 1.25 -7.24 6.46
CA ALA A 63 0.89 -5.98 5.78
C ALA A 63 -0.43 -6.09 5.01
N ILE A 64 -0.69 -7.23 4.37
CA ILE A 64 -1.95 -7.45 3.66
C ILE A 64 -3.14 -7.37 4.61
N TYR A 65 -3.04 -7.95 5.79
CA TYR A 65 -4.10 -7.91 6.80
C TYR A 65 -4.37 -6.47 7.28
N VAL A 66 -3.32 -5.73 7.64
CA VAL A 66 -3.46 -4.34 8.08
C VAL A 66 -4.10 -3.47 7.00
N ALA A 67 -3.64 -3.60 5.74
CA ALA A 67 -4.20 -2.86 4.62
C ALA A 67 -5.68 -3.17 4.39
N GLU A 68 -6.05 -4.46 4.39
CA GLU A 68 -7.44 -4.87 4.23
C GLU A 68 -8.34 -4.34 5.36
N GLN A 69 -7.88 -4.39 6.61
CA GLN A 69 -8.65 -3.89 7.73
C GLN A 69 -8.85 -2.36 7.66
N LEU A 70 -7.81 -1.59 7.32
CA LEU A 70 -7.93 -0.14 7.15
C LEU A 70 -8.90 0.22 6.00
N LYS A 71 -8.84 -0.48 4.88
CA LYS A 71 -9.78 -0.32 3.77
C LYS A 71 -11.20 -0.69 4.18
N ALA A 72 -11.38 -1.73 4.97
CA ALA A 72 -12.68 -2.16 5.47
C ALA A 72 -13.29 -1.13 6.44
N TYR A 73 -12.51 -0.54 7.33
CA TYR A 73 -12.96 0.55 8.19
C TYR A 73 -13.29 1.81 7.38
N ARG A 74 -12.43 2.19 6.44
CA ARG A 74 -12.63 3.36 5.58
C ARG A 74 -13.92 3.28 4.76
N SER A 75 -14.24 2.09 4.25
CA SER A 75 -15.45 1.84 3.44
C SER A 75 -16.71 1.56 4.27
N GLY A 76 -16.59 1.38 5.58
CA GLY A 76 -17.70 0.99 6.46
C GLY A 76 -18.04 -0.50 6.43
N LYS A 77 -17.32 -1.32 5.66
CA LYS A 77 -17.49 -2.79 5.67
C LYS A 77 -17.22 -3.41 7.04
N ARG A 78 -16.27 -2.84 7.79
CA ARG A 78 -16.01 -3.18 9.17
C ARG A 78 -16.45 -2.02 10.04
N ALA A 79 -17.50 -2.21 10.82
CA ALA A 79 -18.05 -1.16 11.68
C ALA A 79 -17.19 -0.99 12.95
N ASN A 80 -16.73 0.24 13.18
CA ASN A 80 -16.13 0.70 14.43
C ASN A 80 -16.12 2.22 14.41
N GLU A 81 -16.69 2.84 15.42
CA GLU A 81 -16.88 4.30 15.47
C GLU A 81 -15.54 5.05 15.40
N VAL A 82 -14.54 4.60 16.17
CA VAL A 82 -13.23 5.25 16.22
C VAL A 82 -12.44 4.98 14.94
N MET A 83 -12.26 3.70 14.58
CA MET A 83 -11.46 3.34 13.41
C MET A 83 -12.09 3.80 12.10
N GLY A 84 -13.41 3.90 12.03
CA GLY A 84 -14.12 4.46 10.87
C GLY A 84 -13.75 5.92 10.63
N VAL A 85 -13.63 6.71 11.70
CA VAL A 85 -13.19 8.12 11.61
C VAL A 85 -11.71 8.23 11.27
N ILE A 86 -10.85 7.44 11.92
CA ILE A 86 -9.40 7.45 11.71
C ILE A 86 -9.01 7.00 10.29
N ALA A 87 -9.67 5.96 9.77
CA ALA A 87 -9.35 5.43 8.44
C ALA A 87 -9.93 6.26 7.29
N LYS A 88 -10.97 7.05 7.55
CA LYS A 88 -11.70 7.81 6.52
C LYS A 88 -10.82 8.66 5.61
N PRO A 89 -9.88 9.48 6.13
CA PRO A 89 -9.03 10.36 5.32
C PRO A 89 -7.84 9.66 4.66
N LEU A 90 -7.55 8.38 4.97
CA LEU A 90 -6.37 7.70 4.47
C LEU A 90 -6.51 7.40 2.97
N SER A 91 -5.50 7.75 2.18
CA SER A 91 -5.35 7.30 0.80
C SER A 91 -4.95 5.82 0.74
N ASP A 92 -5.00 5.21 -0.43
CA ASP A 92 -4.50 3.84 -0.60
C ASP A 92 -3.00 3.75 -0.31
N GLN A 93 -2.22 4.78 -0.70
CA GLN A 93 -0.80 4.85 -0.40
C GLN A 93 -0.54 4.95 1.11
N ASP A 94 -1.30 5.79 1.84
CA ASP A 94 -1.18 5.90 3.29
C ASP A 94 -1.43 4.56 3.97
N ILE A 95 -2.45 3.84 3.51
CA ILE A 95 -2.80 2.52 4.03
C ILE A 95 -1.67 1.51 3.77
N ASP A 96 -1.14 1.50 2.56
CA ASP A 96 -0.07 0.57 2.19
C ASP A 96 1.24 0.88 2.94
N ASP A 97 1.58 2.15 3.14
CA ASP A 97 2.75 2.58 3.91
C ASP A 97 2.61 2.23 5.40
N LEU A 98 1.45 2.52 6.01
CA LEU A 98 1.15 2.14 7.39
C LEU A 98 1.23 0.62 7.60
N ALA A 99 0.67 -0.14 6.65
CA ALA A 99 0.71 -1.59 6.68
C ALA A 99 2.16 -2.11 6.60
N ALA A 100 2.99 -1.52 5.74
CA ALA A 100 4.40 -1.86 5.65
C ALA A 100 5.16 -1.53 6.93
N TRP A 101 4.87 -0.39 7.57
CA TRP A 101 5.48 -0.01 8.84
C TRP A 101 5.19 -1.03 9.94
N TYR A 102 3.93 -1.34 10.20
CA TYR A 102 3.58 -2.27 11.27
C TYR A 102 4.07 -3.69 11.01
N ALA A 103 4.08 -4.14 9.76
CA ALA A 103 4.63 -5.44 9.39
C ALA A 103 6.15 -5.53 9.55
N SER A 104 6.87 -4.39 9.47
CA SER A 104 8.32 -4.34 9.63
C SER A 104 8.79 -4.49 11.07
N ILE A 105 7.89 -4.32 12.04
CA ILE A 105 8.21 -4.40 13.47
C ILE A 105 8.33 -5.86 13.88
N GLN A 106 9.52 -6.25 14.30
CA GLN A 106 9.80 -7.62 14.75
C GLN A 106 9.38 -7.81 16.20
N LEU A 107 8.73 -8.93 16.48
CA LEU A 107 8.36 -9.36 17.81
C LEU A 107 9.09 -10.65 18.17
N THR A 108 9.61 -10.70 19.40
CA THR A 108 10.14 -11.93 19.97
C THR A 108 9.11 -12.52 20.92
N VAL A 109 8.71 -13.76 20.67
CA VAL A 109 7.81 -14.50 21.56
C VAL A 109 8.65 -15.28 22.55
N THR A 110 8.40 -15.06 23.85
CA THR A 110 9.00 -15.86 24.92
C THR A 110 7.88 -16.58 25.67
N GLU A 111 8.00 -17.91 25.78
CA GLU A 111 7.09 -18.68 26.63
C GLU A 111 7.50 -18.51 28.10
N LYS A 112 6.53 -18.23 28.97
CA LYS A 112 6.74 -18.37 30.41
C LYS A 112 6.67 -19.85 30.75
N GLN A 113 7.77 -20.40 31.16
CA GLN A 113 7.82 -21.74 31.79
C GLN A 113 7.20 -21.71 33.19
#